data_fb69059b5349a4d2577bfbbd17a8fb29
#
_entry.id   fb69059b5349a4d2577bfbbd17a8fb29
#
_cell.length_a   1.000
_cell.length_b   1.000
_cell.length_c   1.000
_cell.angle_alpha   90.00
_cell.angle_beta   90.00
_cell.angle_gamma   90.00
#
_symmetry.space_group_name_H-M   'P 1'
#
loop_
_entity.id
_entity.type
_entity.pdbx_description
1 polymer ?
#
loop_
_entity_poly.entity_id
_entity_poly.type
_entity_poly.pdbx_seq_one_letter_code
_entity_poly.pdbx_strand_id
1 'polypeptide(L)'
;FATDDPQWSRRRQLSMSEIAERTVLIDPRAGTTTSGLWAGTERHPTFIESSEVDGWLDAVAAGGAVGTTAEATVHHHPRPGVTYRPIKDGPRIPVRLVWWSDDVPQGLSDLIGAITRLYS
;
A
#
# COMPACT_ATOMS: atom_id res chain seq x y z
N PHE A 1 -0.53 10.52 0.06
CA PHE A 1 0.07 11.79 0.49
C PHE A 1 -1.00 12.84 0.81
N ALA A 2 -0.62 13.90 1.51
CA ALA A 2 -1.52 15.00 1.81
C ALA A 2 -2.03 15.68 0.53
N THR A 3 -3.33 15.98 0.48
CA THR A 3 -3.96 16.58 -0.72
C THR A 3 -3.32 17.92 -1.12
N ASP A 4 -2.79 18.66 -0.16
CA ASP A 4 -2.12 19.95 -0.36
C ASP A 4 -0.60 19.84 -0.49
N ASP A 5 -0.06 18.64 -0.69
CA ASP A 5 1.38 18.43 -0.89
C ASP A 5 1.88 19.30 -2.06
N PRO A 6 2.86 20.21 -1.83
CA PRO A 6 3.27 21.18 -2.84
C PRO A 6 3.97 20.56 -4.05
N GLN A 7 4.57 19.37 -3.89
CA GLN A 7 5.30 18.69 -4.96
C GLN A 7 4.41 17.70 -5.73
N TRP A 8 3.46 17.06 -5.05
CA TRP A 8 2.71 15.94 -5.61
C TRP A 8 1.23 16.22 -5.88
N SER A 9 0.67 17.33 -5.39
CA SER A 9 -0.76 17.64 -5.51
C SER A 9 -1.29 17.58 -6.95
N ARG A 10 -0.46 17.88 -7.94
CA ARG A 10 -0.82 17.85 -9.38
C ARG A 10 -0.39 16.59 -10.11
N ARG A 11 0.29 15.67 -9.43
CA ARG A 11 0.79 14.43 -10.04
C ARG A 11 -0.36 13.43 -10.21
N ARG A 12 -0.36 12.74 -11.35
CA ARG A 12 -1.34 11.67 -11.63
C ARG A 12 -0.82 10.30 -11.24
N GLN A 13 0.49 10.13 -11.23
CA GLN A 13 1.19 8.91 -10.83
C GLN A 13 2.56 9.25 -10.28
N LEU A 14 3.11 8.34 -9.49
CA LEU A 14 4.42 8.49 -8.87
C LEU A 14 5.30 7.30 -9.22
N SER A 15 6.60 7.40 -8.96
CA SER A 15 7.55 6.30 -9.08
C SER A 15 8.11 5.90 -7.73
N MET A 16 8.65 4.70 -7.63
CA MET A 16 9.34 4.23 -6.42
C MET A 16 10.53 5.12 -6.08
N SER A 17 11.25 5.64 -7.08
CA SER A 17 12.39 6.55 -6.86
C SER A 17 11.97 7.91 -6.30
N GLU A 18 10.84 8.46 -6.72
CA GLU A 18 10.29 9.70 -6.15
C GLU A 18 9.89 9.51 -4.68
N ILE A 19 9.29 8.36 -4.36
CA ILE A 19 8.91 8.02 -2.99
C ILE A 19 10.15 7.82 -2.12
N ALA A 20 11.25 7.29 -2.67
CA ALA A 20 12.51 7.08 -1.96
C ALA A 20 13.15 8.38 -1.44
N GLU A 21 12.74 9.54 -1.94
CA GLU A 21 13.19 10.85 -1.47
C GLU A 21 12.39 11.40 -0.28
N ARG A 22 11.37 10.66 0.16
CA ARG A 22 10.45 11.10 1.20
C ARG A 22 10.56 10.24 2.46
N THR A 23 9.94 10.71 3.51
CA THR A 23 9.67 9.90 4.70
C THR A 23 8.41 9.08 4.48
N VAL A 24 8.51 7.75 4.63
CA VAL A 24 7.42 6.81 4.41
C VAL A 24 6.94 6.23 5.74
N LEU A 25 5.64 6.36 5.97
CA LEU A 25 4.94 5.71 7.09
C LEU A 25 4.70 4.24 6.76
N ILE A 26 5.12 3.35 7.63
CA ILE A 26 4.85 1.92 7.54
C ILE A 26 4.03 1.44 8.73
N ASP A 27 3.13 0.51 8.48
CA ASP A 27 2.47 -0.29 9.52
C ASP A 27 3.09 -1.70 9.49
N PRO A 28 3.90 -2.07 10.48
CA PRO A 28 4.56 -3.38 10.51
C PRO A 28 3.57 -4.55 10.52
N ARG A 29 2.34 -4.32 10.98
CA ARG A 29 1.31 -5.38 11.04
C ARG A 29 0.63 -5.61 9.69
N ALA A 30 0.52 -4.59 8.87
CA ALA A 30 -0.12 -4.71 7.55
C ALA A 30 0.71 -5.53 6.56
N GLY A 31 2.05 -5.48 6.69
CA GLY A 31 2.97 -6.30 5.90
C GLY A 31 3.06 -5.97 4.41
N THR A 32 2.32 -4.99 3.93
CA THR A 32 2.29 -4.62 2.49
C THR A 32 3.43 -3.70 2.10
N THR A 33 3.85 -2.82 3.01
CA THR A 33 4.98 -1.92 2.80
C THR A 33 6.13 -2.31 3.71
N THR A 34 7.25 -2.67 3.13
CA THR A 34 8.49 -2.99 3.84
C THR A 34 9.65 -2.22 3.23
N SER A 35 10.73 -2.05 3.99
CA SER A 35 11.96 -1.43 3.48
C SER A 35 12.54 -2.16 2.26
N GLY A 36 12.30 -3.47 2.17
CA GLY A 36 12.73 -4.30 1.06
C GLY A 36 12.17 -3.90 -0.31
N LEU A 37 11.07 -3.14 -0.36
CA LEU A 37 10.51 -2.64 -1.62
C LEU A 37 11.47 -1.72 -2.38
N TRP A 38 12.41 -1.09 -1.68
CA TRP A 38 13.42 -0.19 -2.27
C TRP A 38 14.82 -0.81 -2.33
N ALA A 39 14.97 -2.11 -2.11
CA ALA A 39 16.27 -2.77 -2.07
C ALA A 39 17.08 -2.62 -3.39
N GLY A 40 16.41 -2.49 -4.53
CA GLY A 40 17.03 -2.31 -5.84
C GLY A 40 17.22 -0.85 -6.27
N THR A 41 16.89 0.12 -5.44
CA THR A 41 17.02 1.55 -5.75
C THR A 41 18.28 2.14 -5.12
N GLU A 42 18.84 3.19 -5.75
CA GLU A 42 20.02 3.90 -5.20
C GLU A 42 19.70 4.64 -3.91
N ARG A 43 18.46 5.11 -3.76
CA ARG A 43 17.99 5.83 -2.58
C ARG A 43 16.94 5.04 -1.85
N HIS A 44 16.94 5.18 -0.54
CA HIS A 44 15.97 4.56 0.35
C HIS A 44 15.20 5.63 1.12
N PRO A 45 13.88 5.47 1.29
CA PRO A 45 13.10 6.37 2.15
C PRO A 45 13.60 6.32 3.59
N THR A 46 13.34 7.38 4.32
CA THR A 46 13.32 7.32 5.79
C THR A 46 12.01 6.71 6.22
N PHE A 47 12.04 5.71 7.09
CA PHE A 47 10.83 5.03 7.56
C PHE A 47 10.48 5.47 8.97
N ILE A 48 9.19 5.72 9.19
CA ILE A 48 8.60 5.86 10.52
C ILE A 48 7.43 4.89 10.65
N GLU A 49 7.23 4.36 11.85
CA GLU A 49 6.18 3.38 12.10
C GLU A 49 4.90 4.06 12.60
N SER A 50 3.77 3.53 12.16
CA SER A 50 2.45 3.85 12.67
C SER A 50 1.75 2.54 13.08
N SER A 51 0.99 2.57 14.16
CA SER A 51 0.44 1.34 14.74
C SER A 51 -0.96 0.98 14.27
N GLU A 52 -1.67 1.89 13.60
CA GLU A 52 -3.06 1.70 13.19
C GLU A 52 -3.39 2.49 11.92
N VAL A 53 -4.36 1.99 11.14
CA VAL A 53 -4.76 2.59 9.86
C VAL A 53 -5.22 4.04 10.02
N ASP A 54 -6.02 4.35 11.05
CA ASP A 54 -6.50 5.71 11.27
C ASP A 54 -5.36 6.66 11.65
N GLY A 55 -4.46 6.26 12.54
CA GLY A 55 -3.27 7.03 12.89
C GLY A 55 -2.32 7.22 11.70
N TRP A 56 -2.19 6.20 10.86
CA TRP A 56 -1.43 6.25 9.62
C TRP A 56 -2.02 7.28 8.64
N LEU A 57 -3.34 7.26 8.44
CA LEU A 57 -4.04 8.21 7.58
C LEU A 57 -3.98 9.65 8.13
N ASP A 58 -4.11 9.83 9.44
CA ASP A 58 -4.00 11.15 10.07
C ASP A 58 -2.60 11.74 9.89
N ALA A 59 -1.57 10.93 10.07
CA ALA A 59 -0.19 11.36 9.88
C ALA A 59 0.11 11.71 8.40
N VAL A 60 -0.44 10.96 7.46
CA VAL A 60 -0.35 11.28 6.03
C VAL A 60 -1.07 12.58 5.71
N ALA A 61 -2.27 12.78 6.23
CA ALA A 61 -3.05 14.00 6.02
C ALA A 61 -2.34 15.24 6.59
N ALA A 62 -1.59 15.09 7.67
CA ALA A 62 -0.79 16.17 8.26
C ALA A 62 0.41 16.61 7.41
N GLY A 63 0.80 15.82 6.40
CA GLY A 63 1.81 16.20 5.41
C GLY A 63 3.27 15.99 5.80
N GLY A 64 3.55 15.47 6.99
CA GLY A 64 4.93 15.21 7.44
C GLY A 64 5.56 13.95 6.85
N ALA A 65 4.75 13.06 6.31
CA ALA A 65 5.18 11.80 5.71
C ALA A 65 4.18 11.34 4.65
N VAL A 66 4.58 10.40 3.84
CA VAL A 66 3.73 9.76 2.83
C VAL A 66 3.54 8.29 3.17
N GLY A 67 2.55 7.65 2.59
CA GLY A 67 2.30 6.23 2.76
C GLY A 67 2.23 5.51 1.44
N THR A 68 2.59 4.24 1.44
CA THR A 68 2.35 3.33 0.33
C THR A 68 1.47 2.19 0.79
N THR A 69 0.58 1.73 -0.06
CA THR A 69 -0.38 0.70 0.30
C THR A 69 -0.84 -0.06 -0.95
N ALA A 70 -1.56 -1.15 -0.74
CA ALA A 70 -2.19 -1.88 -1.83
C ALA A 70 -3.28 -1.03 -2.52
N GLU A 71 -3.47 -1.22 -3.81
CA GLU A 71 -4.48 -0.51 -4.60
C GLU A 71 -5.88 -0.64 -4.00
N ALA A 72 -6.24 -1.80 -3.47
CA ALA A 72 -7.54 -2.04 -2.84
C ALA A 72 -7.84 -1.08 -1.66
N THR A 73 -6.82 -0.57 -0.98
CA THR A 73 -6.97 0.35 0.15
C THR A 73 -7.69 1.64 -0.25
N VAL A 74 -7.51 2.11 -1.48
CA VAL A 74 -8.18 3.31 -2.01
C VAL A 74 -9.69 3.24 -1.86
N HIS A 75 -10.26 2.06 -2.07
CA HIS A 75 -11.70 1.83 -2.02
C HIS A 75 -12.23 1.67 -0.58
N HIS A 76 -11.39 1.18 0.32
CA HIS A 76 -11.79 0.85 1.69
C HIS A 76 -11.51 1.96 2.69
N HIS A 77 -10.55 2.82 2.41
CA HIS A 77 -10.07 3.84 3.33
C HIS A 77 -9.97 5.23 2.67
N PRO A 78 -11.05 5.75 2.07
CA PRO A 78 -11.06 7.15 1.64
C PRO A 78 -10.94 8.07 2.87
N ARG A 79 -10.11 9.11 2.76
CA ARG A 79 -9.90 10.05 3.88
C ARG A 79 -9.80 11.47 3.33
N PRO A 80 -10.61 12.42 3.84
CA PRO A 80 -10.42 13.83 3.54
C PRO A 80 -9.00 14.28 3.89
N GLY A 81 -8.37 15.03 3.01
CA GLY A 81 -6.99 15.48 3.19
C GLY A 81 -5.92 14.48 2.74
N VAL A 82 -6.30 13.29 2.30
CA VAL A 82 -5.40 12.27 1.74
C VAL A 82 -5.74 12.04 0.26
N THR A 83 -4.72 12.10 -0.57
CA THR A 83 -4.80 11.80 -2.00
C THR A 83 -4.04 10.51 -2.30
N TYR A 84 -4.69 9.59 -3.01
CA TYR A 84 -4.08 8.36 -3.51
C TYR A 84 -3.70 8.52 -4.98
N ARG A 85 -2.54 8.01 -5.36
CA ARG A 85 -2.09 7.94 -6.75
C ARG A 85 -1.39 6.62 -7.01
N PRO A 86 -1.54 6.05 -8.20
CA PRO A 86 -0.85 4.82 -8.56
C PRO A 86 0.65 5.03 -8.63
N ILE A 87 1.39 3.98 -8.25
CA ILE A 87 2.84 3.89 -8.41
C ILE A 87 3.10 3.12 -9.69
N LYS A 88 3.62 3.80 -10.72
CA LYS A 88 3.77 3.23 -12.08
C LYS A 88 4.72 2.04 -12.18
N ASP A 89 5.72 1.99 -11.32
CA ASP A 89 6.76 0.97 -11.25
C ASP A 89 6.76 0.22 -9.89
N GLY A 90 5.63 0.28 -9.19
CA GLY A 90 5.45 -0.44 -7.93
C GLY A 90 5.41 -1.96 -8.12
N PRO A 91 5.87 -2.74 -7.14
CA PRO A 91 5.79 -4.18 -7.19
C PRO A 91 4.34 -4.66 -7.12
N ARG A 92 4.09 -5.83 -7.68
CA ARG A 92 2.81 -6.52 -7.47
C ARG A 92 2.76 -7.07 -6.06
N ILE A 93 1.65 -6.83 -5.37
CA ILE A 93 1.40 -7.39 -4.05
C ILE A 93 0.68 -8.72 -4.22
N PRO A 94 1.25 -9.84 -3.73
CA PRO A 94 0.58 -11.13 -3.83
C PRO A 94 -0.61 -11.18 -2.87
N VAL A 95 -1.77 -11.52 -3.39
CA VAL A 95 -2.95 -11.87 -2.60
C VAL A 95 -3.00 -13.39 -2.49
N ARG A 96 -3.08 -13.91 -1.27
CA ARG A 96 -3.09 -15.35 -1.01
C ARG A 96 -4.37 -15.75 -0.32
N LEU A 97 -4.95 -16.83 -0.80
CA LEU A 97 -5.99 -17.54 -0.09
C LEU A 97 -5.33 -18.57 0.83
N VAL A 98 -5.65 -18.54 2.10
CA VAL A 98 -5.11 -19.48 3.10
C VAL A 98 -6.25 -20.19 3.80
N TRP A 99 -6.02 -21.46 4.17
CA TRP A 99 -6.95 -22.27 4.96
C TRP A 99 -6.17 -23.26 5.81
N TRP A 100 -6.84 -23.84 6.80
CA TRP A 100 -6.24 -24.88 7.63
C TRP A 100 -6.05 -26.17 6.83
N SER A 101 -4.88 -26.77 6.91
CA SER A 101 -4.55 -27.99 6.15
C SER A 101 -5.39 -29.20 6.57
N ASP A 102 -5.84 -29.22 7.82
CA ASP A 102 -6.65 -30.28 8.43
C ASP A 102 -8.16 -29.94 8.47
N ASP A 103 -8.55 -28.77 7.99
CA ASP A 103 -9.93 -28.33 7.88
C ASP A 103 -10.15 -27.60 6.56
N VAL A 104 -10.31 -28.38 5.50
CA VAL A 104 -10.52 -27.86 4.14
C VAL A 104 -11.96 -27.40 3.98
N PRO A 105 -12.23 -26.10 3.73
CA PRO A 105 -13.58 -25.59 3.58
C PRO A 105 -14.33 -26.25 2.42
N GLN A 106 -15.62 -26.54 2.62
CA GLN A 106 -16.49 -26.98 1.55
C GLN A 106 -16.62 -25.86 0.49
N GLY A 107 -16.51 -26.22 -0.78
CA GLY A 107 -16.58 -25.24 -1.89
C GLY A 107 -15.26 -24.51 -2.17
N LEU A 108 -14.15 -24.89 -1.53
CA LEU A 108 -12.85 -24.26 -1.76
C LEU A 108 -12.43 -24.29 -3.24
N SER A 109 -12.64 -25.40 -3.93
CA SER A 109 -12.31 -25.53 -5.36
C SER A 109 -13.08 -24.53 -6.23
N ASP A 110 -14.37 -24.34 -5.94
CA ASP A 110 -15.20 -23.38 -6.66
C ASP A 110 -14.76 -21.94 -6.41
N LEU A 111 -14.41 -21.62 -5.16
CA LEU A 111 -13.88 -20.33 -4.78
C LEU A 111 -12.54 -20.04 -5.48
N ILE A 112 -11.61 -21.01 -5.49
CA ILE A 112 -10.34 -20.88 -6.20
C ILE A 112 -10.59 -20.63 -7.69
N GLY A 113 -11.49 -21.38 -8.30
CA GLY A 113 -11.86 -21.20 -9.70
C GLY A 113 -12.44 -19.81 -9.98
N ALA A 114 -13.29 -19.28 -9.10
CA ALA A 114 -13.86 -17.95 -9.23
C ALA A 114 -12.79 -16.85 -9.10
N ILE A 115 -11.92 -16.94 -8.10
CA ILE A 115 -10.82 -16.00 -7.88
C ILE A 115 -9.85 -16.01 -9.06
N THR A 116 -9.47 -17.19 -9.55
CA THR A 116 -8.56 -17.31 -10.69
C THR A 116 -9.12 -16.61 -11.93
N ARG A 117 -10.43 -16.71 -12.17
CA ARG A 117 -11.08 -15.99 -13.28
C ARG A 117 -11.08 -14.49 -13.13
N LEU A 118 -11.18 -13.98 -11.90
CA LEU A 118 -11.16 -12.53 -11.62
C LEU A 118 -9.78 -11.91 -11.79
N TYR A 119 -8.72 -12.67 -11.54
CA TYR A 119 -7.34 -12.16 -11.53
C TYR A 119 -6.47 -12.65 -12.70
N SER A 120 -7.05 -13.38 -13.61
CA SER A 120 -6.34 -13.86 -14.80
C SER A 120 -6.36 -12.88 -15.97
#